data_0262325024995e7311abce34ecc30957
#
_entry.id   0262325024995e7311abce34ecc30957
#
_cell.length_a   1.000
_cell.length_b   1.000
_cell.length_c   1.000
_cell.angle_alpha   90.00
_cell.angle_beta   90.00
_cell.angle_gamma   90.00
#
_symmetry.space_group_name_H-M   'P 1'
#
loop_
_entity.id
_entity.type
_entity.pdbx_description
1 polymer ?
#
loop_
_entity_poly.entity_id
_entity_poly.type
_entity_poly.pdbx_seq_one_letter_code
_entity_poly.pdbx_strand_id
1 'polypeptide(L)'
;DCLLSRGLGDVYKRQGSPMALNLVKAGHSLTVFDLVPAAVKVLTDAGAKAAASASEAVKGADVVISMLPASKHVEGLYLGEDLLGKISSSALVIECSTIAPDSARKVAQAAEVRGIAMIDAPVSGGTGGAAAGTLTFIVGGQIAALERARPVLEKMGKNIFHAGPAGAGQVAKICNNMLLGILMAGTSEALALGVANGLDPKVLSDIIAKSSGRNLSLIHI
;
A
#
# COMPACT_ATOMS: atom_id res chain seq x y z
N ASP A 1 -17.53 -4.08 -0.29
CA ASP A 1 -16.09 -3.80 -0.22
C ASP A 1 -15.33 -5.12 -0.21
N CYS A 2 -14.27 -5.23 -0.96
CA CYS A 2 -13.45 -6.43 -1.08
C CYS A 2 -11.98 -6.07 -0.89
N LEU A 3 -11.24 -6.86 -0.11
CA LEU A 3 -9.79 -6.73 0.03
C LEU A 3 -9.12 -7.99 -0.50
N LEU A 4 -8.19 -7.82 -1.44
CA LEU A 4 -7.33 -8.86 -1.97
C LEU A 4 -5.90 -8.63 -1.47
N SER A 5 -5.39 -9.54 -0.66
CA SER A 5 -3.99 -9.57 -0.24
C SER A 5 -3.40 -10.92 -0.62
N ARG A 6 -2.24 -10.94 -1.27
CA ARG A 6 -1.45 -12.15 -1.48
C ARG A 6 -0.21 -12.07 -0.60
N GLY A 7 -0.28 -12.68 0.59
CA GLY A 7 0.85 -12.79 1.48
C GLY A 7 1.91 -13.73 0.94
N LEU A 8 3.08 -13.20 0.55
CA LEU A 8 4.33 -13.93 0.52
C LEU A 8 5.17 -13.40 1.68
N GLY A 9 5.60 -14.31 2.54
CA GLY A 9 6.23 -14.21 3.82
C GLY A 9 7.31 -13.16 4.10
N ASP A 10 7.09 -11.91 3.81
CA ASP A 10 8.01 -10.82 4.12
C ASP A 10 7.48 -9.98 5.28
N VAL A 11 8.25 -9.90 6.34
CA VAL A 11 7.96 -9.15 7.58
C VAL A 11 7.64 -7.67 7.31
N TYR A 12 8.13 -7.10 6.20
CA TYR A 12 7.98 -5.70 5.82
C TYR A 12 6.66 -5.36 5.07
N LYS A 13 5.88 -6.33 4.57
CA LYS A 13 4.75 -6.07 3.66
C LYS A 13 3.38 -6.51 4.17
N ARG A 14 3.21 -6.68 5.49
CA ARG A 14 1.93 -7.08 6.09
C ARG A 14 1.00 -5.89 6.37
N GLN A 15 0.88 -4.94 5.45
CA GLN A 15 0.01 -3.76 5.64
C GLN A 15 -1.47 -4.03 5.29
N GLY A 16 -1.75 -5.00 4.44
CA GLY A 16 -3.11 -5.31 3.98
C GLY A 16 -4.07 -5.68 5.11
N SER A 17 -3.67 -6.59 6.02
CA SER A 17 -4.53 -7.00 7.13
C SER A 17 -4.87 -5.87 8.10
N PRO A 18 -3.92 -5.02 8.58
CA PRO A 18 -4.26 -3.85 9.38
C PRO A 18 -5.15 -2.84 8.66
N MET A 19 -4.95 -2.62 7.35
CA MET A 19 -5.82 -1.76 6.54
C MET A 19 -7.26 -2.30 6.51
N ALA A 20 -7.41 -3.61 6.27
CA ALA A 20 -8.71 -4.28 6.28
C ALA A 20 -9.38 -4.21 7.66
N LEU A 21 -8.63 -4.40 8.76
CA LEU A 21 -9.18 -4.26 10.11
C LEU A 21 -9.74 -2.86 10.37
N ASN A 22 -9.10 -1.81 9.87
CA ASN A 22 -9.63 -0.45 10.00
C ASN A 22 -10.95 -0.26 9.22
N LEU A 23 -11.09 -0.88 8.06
CA LEU A 23 -12.35 -0.87 7.31
C LEU A 23 -13.46 -1.63 8.05
N VAL A 24 -13.16 -2.81 8.61
CA VAL A 24 -14.12 -3.56 9.45
C VAL A 24 -14.56 -2.72 10.64
N LYS A 25 -13.62 -2.10 11.37
CA LYS A 25 -13.91 -1.20 12.51
C LYS A 25 -14.75 0.01 12.10
N ALA A 26 -14.59 0.49 10.89
CA ALA A 26 -15.38 1.58 10.33
C ALA A 26 -16.79 1.16 9.86
N GLY A 27 -17.16 -0.12 10.00
CA GLY A 27 -18.48 -0.65 9.66
C GLY A 27 -18.64 -1.10 8.21
N HIS A 28 -17.55 -1.19 7.43
CA HIS A 28 -17.61 -1.72 6.07
C HIS A 28 -17.79 -3.24 6.07
N SER A 29 -18.64 -3.75 5.18
CA SER A 29 -18.78 -5.20 4.95
C SER A 29 -17.65 -5.66 4.03
N LEU A 30 -16.72 -6.47 4.55
CA LEU A 30 -15.57 -6.96 3.81
C LEU A 30 -15.71 -8.43 3.43
N THR A 31 -15.37 -8.73 2.18
CA THR A 31 -15.05 -10.08 1.72
C THR A 31 -13.56 -10.12 1.39
N VAL A 32 -12.83 -11.05 2.00
CA VAL A 32 -11.36 -11.07 1.95
C VAL A 32 -10.83 -12.36 1.34
N PHE A 33 -9.75 -12.24 0.60
CA PHE A 33 -9.00 -13.36 0.07
C PHE A 33 -7.50 -13.12 0.22
N ASP A 34 -6.79 -14.11 0.76
CA ASP A 34 -5.33 -14.15 0.86
C ASP A 34 -4.86 -15.60 0.67
N LEU A 35 -3.67 -15.78 0.10
CA LEU A 35 -3.04 -17.10 -0.01
C LEU A 35 -2.55 -17.65 1.33
N VAL A 36 -2.46 -16.80 2.36
CA VAL A 36 -2.06 -17.16 3.73
C VAL A 36 -3.30 -17.31 4.60
N PRO A 37 -3.73 -18.54 4.97
CA PRO A 37 -4.95 -18.75 5.75
C PRO A 37 -4.96 -18.01 7.10
N ALA A 38 -3.80 -17.86 7.73
CA ALA A 38 -3.68 -17.13 8.99
C ALA A 38 -4.04 -15.65 8.85
N ALA A 39 -3.74 -15.01 7.71
CA ALA A 39 -4.12 -13.63 7.43
C ALA A 39 -5.64 -13.50 7.26
N VAL A 40 -6.26 -14.44 6.54
CA VAL A 40 -7.72 -14.51 6.40
C VAL A 40 -8.39 -14.70 7.74
N LYS A 41 -7.87 -15.61 8.58
CA LYS A 41 -8.43 -15.89 9.92
C LYS A 41 -8.49 -14.64 10.80
N VAL A 42 -7.45 -13.84 10.85
CA VAL A 42 -7.43 -12.58 11.62
C VAL A 42 -8.58 -11.65 11.21
N LEU A 43 -8.90 -11.58 9.93
CA LEU A 43 -9.94 -10.71 9.40
C LEU A 43 -11.34 -11.30 9.62
N THR A 44 -11.50 -12.63 9.50
CA THR A 44 -12.77 -13.30 9.78
C THR A 44 -13.12 -13.28 11.26
N ASP A 45 -12.13 -13.41 12.15
CA ASP A 45 -12.33 -13.24 13.59
C ASP A 45 -12.80 -11.81 13.96
N ALA A 46 -12.48 -10.82 13.10
CA ALA A 46 -12.93 -9.43 13.23
C ALA A 46 -14.27 -9.14 12.53
N GLY A 47 -14.88 -10.12 11.84
CA GLY A 47 -16.20 -10.00 11.20
C GLY A 47 -16.19 -9.89 9.68
N ALA A 48 -15.05 -10.02 9.02
CA ALA A 48 -15.00 -10.12 7.56
C ALA A 48 -15.45 -11.51 7.07
N LYS A 49 -15.85 -11.62 5.80
CA LYS A 49 -16.18 -12.89 5.14
C LYS A 49 -14.97 -13.39 4.37
N ALA A 50 -14.64 -14.68 4.50
CA ALA A 50 -13.63 -15.31 3.65
C ALA A 50 -14.21 -15.67 2.30
N ALA A 51 -13.43 -15.49 1.22
CA ALA A 51 -13.69 -16.04 -0.09
C ALA A 51 -12.68 -17.14 -0.42
N ALA A 52 -13.10 -18.13 -1.22
CA ALA A 52 -12.22 -19.21 -1.65
C ALA A 52 -11.27 -18.79 -2.80
N SER A 53 -11.55 -17.68 -3.48
CA SER A 53 -10.73 -17.14 -4.55
C SER A 53 -10.87 -15.62 -4.69
N ALA A 54 -9.91 -14.98 -5.38
CA ALA A 54 -10.00 -13.57 -5.73
C ALA A 54 -11.27 -13.27 -6.58
N SER A 55 -11.59 -14.16 -7.51
CA SER A 55 -12.81 -14.05 -8.35
C SER A 55 -14.10 -14.12 -7.54
N GLU A 56 -14.13 -14.88 -6.47
CA GLU A 56 -15.27 -14.92 -5.55
C GLU A 56 -15.34 -13.64 -4.70
N ALA A 57 -14.19 -13.18 -4.21
CA ALA A 57 -14.13 -12.01 -3.36
C ALA A 57 -14.63 -10.72 -4.03
N VAL A 58 -14.45 -10.57 -5.35
CA VAL A 58 -14.87 -9.35 -6.06
C VAL A 58 -16.34 -9.36 -6.50
N LYS A 59 -17.07 -10.48 -6.34
CA LYS A 59 -18.48 -10.56 -6.75
C LYS A 59 -19.35 -9.60 -5.94
N GLY A 60 -19.99 -8.67 -6.64
CA GLY A 60 -20.89 -7.69 -6.03
C GLY A 60 -20.20 -6.64 -5.15
N ALA A 61 -18.87 -6.53 -5.24
CA ALA A 61 -18.13 -5.50 -4.52
C ALA A 61 -18.28 -4.14 -5.19
N ASP A 62 -18.55 -3.10 -4.39
CA ASP A 62 -18.55 -1.69 -4.85
C ASP A 62 -17.14 -1.15 -4.97
N VAL A 63 -16.24 -1.63 -4.11
CA VAL A 63 -14.82 -1.24 -4.07
C VAL A 63 -13.95 -2.49 -3.93
N VAL A 64 -12.97 -2.62 -4.81
CA VAL A 64 -11.96 -3.68 -4.78
C VAL A 64 -10.63 -3.06 -4.40
N ILE A 65 -10.03 -3.55 -3.31
CA ILE A 65 -8.74 -3.07 -2.83
C ILE A 65 -7.73 -4.20 -2.94
N SER A 66 -6.57 -3.94 -3.55
CA SER A 66 -5.48 -4.91 -3.62
C SER A 66 -4.21 -4.38 -2.96
N MET A 67 -3.49 -5.29 -2.27
CA MET A 67 -2.20 -5.03 -1.64
C MET A 67 -1.30 -6.24 -1.86
N LEU A 68 -0.46 -6.19 -2.89
CA LEU A 68 0.28 -7.32 -3.43
C LEU A 68 1.79 -7.06 -3.37
N PRO A 69 2.64 -8.13 -3.33
CA PRO A 69 4.07 -7.96 -3.10
C PRO A 69 4.86 -7.32 -4.24
N ALA A 70 4.44 -7.49 -5.50
CA ALA A 70 5.21 -7.05 -6.67
C ALA A 70 4.35 -6.92 -7.93
N SER A 71 4.88 -6.23 -8.95
CA SER A 71 4.24 -6.01 -10.26
C SER A 71 3.71 -7.30 -10.90
N LYS A 72 4.50 -8.39 -10.88
CA LYS A 72 4.09 -9.68 -11.45
C LYS A 72 2.82 -10.25 -10.82
N HIS A 73 2.58 -9.97 -9.52
CA HIS A 73 1.38 -10.45 -8.84
C HIS A 73 0.17 -9.59 -9.20
N VAL A 74 0.35 -8.27 -9.34
CA VAL A 74 -0.70 -7.35 -9.78
C VAL A 74 -1.10 -7.65 -11.22
N GLU A 75 -0.14 -7.74 -12.14
CA GLU A 75 -0.42 -8.09 -13.53
C GLU A 75 -1.02 -9.50 -13.66
N GLY A 76 -0.48 -10.48 -12.94
CA GLY A 76 -1.00 -11.85 -12.92
C GLY A 76 -2.45 -11.89 -12.47
N LEU A 77 -2.80 -11.19 -11.38
CA LEU A 77 -4.15 -11.16 -10.84
C LEU A 77 -5.13 -10.47 -11.80
N TYR A 78 -4.83 -9.24 -12.20
CA TYR A 78 -5.79 -8.42 -12.96
C TYR A 78 -5.88 -8.80 -14.44
N LEU A 79 -4.75 -9.19 -15.04
CA LEU A 79 -4.65 -9.49 -16.48
C LEU A 79 -4.55 -10.99 -16.76
N GLY A 80 -3.67 -11.71 -16.06
CA GLY A 80 -3.44 -13.14 -16.29
C GLY A 80 -4.60 -14.02 -15.84
N GLU A 81 -5.18 -13.76 -14.66
CA GLU A 81 -6.35 -14.45 -14.12
C GLU A 81 -7.67 -13.80 -14.55
N ASP A 82 -7.59 -12.74 -15.36
CA ASP A 82 -8.72 -11.92 -15.84
C ASP A 82 -9.69 -11.51 -14.73
N LEU A 83 -9.13 -11.05 -13.59
CA LEU A 83 -9.96 -10.56 -12.49
C LEU A 83 -10.80 -9.35 -12.92
N LEU A 84 -10.27 -8.48 -13.80
CA LEU A 84 -11.00 -7.34 -14.35
C LEU A 84 -12.31 -7.79 -15.05
N GLY A 85 -12.33 -8.95 -15.66
CA GLY A 85 -13.55 -9.52 -16.28
C GLY A 85 -14.59 -9.99 -15.26
N LYS A 86 -14.26 -10.04 -13.96
CA LYS A 86 -15.15 -10.44 -12.87
C LYS A 86 -15.64 -9.27 -12.02
N ILE A 87 -15.02 -8.10 -12.18
CA ILE A 87 -15.36 -6.86 -11.47
C ILE A 87 -16.46 -6.13 -12.23
N SER A 88 -17.47 -5.63 -11.51
CA SER A 88 -18.51 -4.78 -12.11
C SER A 88 -17.90 -3.48 -12.66
N SER A 89 -18.38 -3.01 -13.81
CA SER A 89 -18.00 -1.70 -14.36
C SER A 89 -18.39 -0.52 -13.44
N SER A 90 -19.36 -0.72 -12.54
CA SER A 90 -19.73 0.28 -11.54
C SER A 90 -18.78 0.31 -10.35
N ALA A 91 -17.97 -0.74 -10.15
CA ALA A 91 -17.03 -0.81 -9.03
C ALA A 91 -15.84 0.14 -9.19
N LEU A 92 -15.16 0.40 -8.09
CA LEU A 92 -13.91 1.14 -8.05
C LEU A 92 -12.77 0.21 -7.63
N VAL A 93 -11.67 0.20 -8.38
CA VAL A 93 -10.47 -0.53 -8.01
C VAL A 93 -9.45 0.42 -7.39
N ILE A 94 -8.94 0.06 -6.21
CA ILE A 94 -7.89 0.78 -5.48
C ILE A 94 -6.69 -0.17 -5.33
N GLU A 95 -5.65 0.04 -6.13
CA GLU A 95 -4.44 -0.77 -6.10
C GLU A 95 -3.41 -0.11 -5.17
N CYS A 96 -3.18 -0.70 -3.99
CA CYS A 96 -2.34 -0.13 -2.92
C CYS A 96 -0.90 -0.66 -2.91
N SER A 97 -0.55 -1.58 -3.80
CA SER A 97 0.79 -2.15 -3.86
C SER A 97 1.83 -1.11 -4.30
N THR A 98 3.08 -1.33 -3.94
CA THR A 98 4.20 -0.57 -4.53
C THR A 98 4.78 -1.39 -5.67
N ILE A 99 4.55 -0.95 -6.91
CA ILE A 99 4.89 -1.66 -8.14
C ILE A 99 5.54 -0.71 -9.16
N ALA A 100 6.04 -1.27 -10.25
CA ALA A 100 6.54 -0.45 -11.35
C ALA A 100 5.43 0.45 -11.93
N PRO A 101 5.70 1.73 -12.23
CA PRO A 101 4.71 2.63 -12.80
C PRO A 101 4.10 2.12 -14.11
N ASP A 102 4.89 1.44 -14.94
CA ASP A 102 4.41 0.87 -16.20
C ASP A 102 3.42 -0.28 -15.98
N SER A 103 3.62 -1.11 -14.94
CA SER A 103 2.65 -2.14 -14.55
C SER A 103 1.34 -1.51 -14.07
N ALA A 104 1.41 -0.44 -13.28
CA ALA A 104 0.22 0.29 -12.83
C ALA A 104 -0.55 0.89 -14.02
N ARG A 105 0.14 1.54 -14.96
CA ARG A 105 -0.47 2.10 -16.19
C ARG A 105 -1.12 1.02 -17.05
N LYS A 106 -0.42 -0.11 -17.24
CA LYS A 106 -0.91 -1.24 -18.03
C LYS A 106 -2.22 -1.80 -17.46
N VAL A 107 -2.29 -2.00 -16.17
CA VAL A 107 -3.50 -2.52 -15.51
C VAL A 107 -4.61 -1.47 -15.52
N ALA A 108 -4.31 -0.19 -15.26
CA ALA A 108 -5.28 0.89 -15.31
C ALA A 108 -5.88 1.05 -16.72
N GLN A 109 -5.08 0.94 -17.77
CA GLN A 109 -5.57 0.96 -19.16
C GLN A 109 -6.50 -0.22 -19.45
N ALA A 110 -6.16 -1.42 -18.97
CA ALA A 110 -7.01 -2.60 -19.14
C ALA A 110 -8.35 -2.47 -18.37
N ALA A 111 -8.34 -1.81 -17.21
CA ALA A 111 -9.54 -1.48 -16.45
C ALA A 111 -10.41 -0.45 -17.21
N GLU A 112 -9.79 0.61 -17.74
CA GLU A 112 -10.46 1.66 -18.50
C GLU A 112 -11.18 1.10 -19.75
N VAL A 113 -10.53 0.21 -20.49
CA VAL A 113 -11.16 -0.50 -21.66
C VAL A 113 -12.43 -1.25 -21.26
N ARG A 114 -12.54 -1.68 -20.00
CA ARG A 114 -13.71 -2.35 -19.44
C ARG A 114 -14.69 -1.41 -18.72
N GLY A 115 -14.43 -0.10 -18.77
CA GLY A 115 -15.25 0.91 -18.09
C GLY A 115 -15.14 0.88 -16.57
N ILE A 116 -14.10 0.24 -16.02
CA ILE A 116 -13.86 0.13 -14.57
C ILE A 116 -13.00 1.30 -14.13
N ALA A 117 -13.48 2.08 -13.15
CA ALA A 117 -12.66 3.13 -12.52
C ALA A 117 -11.55 2.50 -11.67
N MET A 118 -10.31 2.94 -11.88
CA MET A 118 -9.15 2.44 -11.14
C MET A 118 -8.19 3.56 -10.75
N ILE A 119 -7.61 3.44 -9.55
CA ILE A 119 -6.51 4.27 -9.07
C ILE A 119 -5.37 3.40 -8.56
N ASP A 120 -4.13 3.84 -8.76
CA ASP A 120 -2.97 3.38 -8.01
C ASP A 120 -2.80 4.24 -6.77
N ALA A 121 -2.69 3.61 -5.62
CA ALA A 121 -2.68 4.27 -4.32
C ALA A 121 -1.64 3.66 -3.37
N PRO A 122 -0.35 3.60 -3.76
CA PRO A 122 0.69 3.10 -2.87
C PRO A 122 0.73 3.88 -1.57
N VAL A 123 1.10 3.18 -0.49
CA VAL A 123 1.02 3.69 0.87
C VAL A 123 2.39 3.96 1.48
N SER A 124 2.44 4.91 2.40
CA SER A 124 3.58 5.19 3.27
C SER A 124 3.12 5.24 4.73
N GLY A 125 3.96 4.77 5.66
CA GLY A 125 3.67 4.73 7.11
C GLY A 125 3.94 3.38 7.77
N GLY A 126 4.35 2.36 7.00
CA GLY A 126 4.68 1.03 7.50
C GLY A 126 3.48 0.31 8.13
N THR A 127 3.77 -0.79 8.83
CA THR A 127 2.74 -1.59 9.53
C THR A 127 2.12 -0.83 10.71
N GLY A 128 2.91 0.01 11.40
CA GLY A 128 2.43 0.88 12.49
C GLY A 128 1.40 1.90 12.00
N GLY A 129 1.68 2.59 10.90
CA GLY A 129 0.74 3.52 10.29
C GLY A 129 -0.52 2.84 9.77
N ALA A 130 -0.38 1.63 9.22
CA ALA A 130 -1.52 0.83 8.79
C ALA A 130 -2.42 0.44 9.96
N ALA A 131 -1.84 -0.01 11.07
CA ALA A 131 -2.60 -0.39 12.28
C ALA A 131 -3.29 0.83 12.93
N ALA A 132 -2.61 1.97 12.95
CA ALA A 132 -3.13 3.21 13.52
C ALA A 132 -4.14 3.95 12.62
N GLY A 133 -4.34 3.53 11.36
CA GLY A 133 -5.17 4.26 10.40
C GLY A 133 -4.58 5.62 10.00
N THR A 134 -3.25 5.74 10.02
CA THR A 134 -2.55 7.01 9.76
C THR A 134 -1.66 6.96 8.51
N LEU A 135 -1.95 6.05 7.59
CA LEU A 135 -1.22 5.93 6.34
C LEU A 135 -1.28 7.21 5.53
N THR A 136 -0.25 7.42 4.73
CA THR A 136 -0.26 8.38 3.63
C THR A 136 -0.50 7.62 2.34
N PHE A 137 -1.57 7.94 1.63
CA PHE A 137 -1.88 7.46 0.29
C PHE A 137 -1.35 8.42 -0.77
N ILE A 138 -0.65 7.91 -1.77
CA ILE A 138 -0.10 8.68 -2.88
C ILE A 138 -0.79 8.21 -4.15
N VAL A 139 -1.79 8.95 -4.60
CA VAL A 139 -2.78 8.47 -5.56
C VAL A 139 -2.46 8.94 -6.98
N GLY A 140 -2.42 7.99 -7.92
CA GLY A 140 -2.44 8.21 -9.34
C GLY A 140 -3.77 7.77 -9.96
N GLY A 141 -4.29 8.52 -10.91
CA GLY A 141 -5.54 8.24 -11.61
C GLY A 141 -6.43 9.47 -11.78
N GLN A 142 -7.64 9.25 -12.26
CA GLN A 142 -8.60 10.35 -12.45
C GLN A 142 -9.10 10.89 -11.12
N ILE A 143 -9.25 12.21 -11.04
CA ILE A 143 -9.74 12.91 -9.82
C ILE A 143 -11.12 12.37 -9.40
N ALA A 144 -12.02 12.14 -10.35
CA ALA A 144 -13.35 11.59 -10.05
C ALA A 144 -13.28 10.21 -9.37
N ALA A 145 -12.33 9.35 -9.77
CA ALA A 145 -12.10 8.06 -9.13
C ALA A 145 -11.51 8.23 -7.72
N LEU A 146 -10.58 9.18 -7.53
CA LEU A 146 -10.06 9.52 -6.21
C LEU A 146 -11.15 10.01 -5.26
N GLU A 147 -12.05 10.90 -5.70
CA GLU A 147 -13.12 11.39 -4.83
C GLU A 147 -14.10 10.27 -4.42
N ARG A 148 -14.34 9.29 -5.30
CA ARG A 148 -15.08 8.07 -4.95
C ARG A 148 -14.33 7.20 -3.94
N ALA A 149 -13.00 7.14 -4.04
CA ALA A 149 -12.15 6.37 -3.13
C ALA A 149 -12.00 7.02 -1.75
N ARG A 150 -12.06 8.35 -1.67
CA ARG A 150 -11.74 9.15 -0.49
C ARG A 150 -12.41 8.65 0.80
N PRO A 151 -13.72 8.38 0.84
CA PRO A 151 -14.38 7.92 2.07
C PRO A 151 -13.80 6.60 2.62
N VAL A 152 -13.31 5.72 1.73
CA VAL A 152 -12.69 4.45 2.08
C VAL A 152 -11.23 4.67 2.52
N LEU A 153 -10.47 5.49 1.79
CA LEU A 153 -9.07 5.80 2.10
C LEU A 153 -8.92 6.48 3.46
N GLU A 154 -9.82 7.39 3.82
CA GLU A 154 -9.86 8.11 5.11
C GLU A 154 -10.04 7.19 6.32
N LYS A 155 -10.54 5.97 6.14
CA LYS A 155 -10.62 4.98 7.22
C LYS A 155 -9.28 4.27 7.47
N MET A 156 -8.36 4.33 6.52
CA MET A 156 -7.07 3.65 6.58
C MET A 156 -5.89 4.62 6.68
N GLY A 157 -6.08 5.89 6.35
CA GLY A 157 -5.02 6.88 6.32
C GLY A 157 -5.45 8.29 6.67
N LYS A 158 -4.47 9.10 7.03
CA LYS A 158 -4.64 10.49 7.43
C LYS A 158 -4.38 11.47 6.29
N ASN A 159 -3.46 11.11 5.40
CA ASN A 159 -3.05 11.97 4.29
C ASN A 159 -3.34 11.29 2.95
N ILE A 160 -3.97 12.01 2.04
CA ILE A 160 -4.32 11.53 0.70
C ILE A 160 -3.86 12.58 -0.30
N PHE A 161 -2.85 12.27 -1.11
CA PHE A 161 -2.29 13.15 -2.12
C PHE A 161 -2.60 12.65 -3.52
N HIS A 162 -3.13 13.51 -4.38
CA HIS A 162 -3.26 13.23 -5.81
C HIS A 162 -1.96 13.61 -6.52
N ALA A 163 -1.24 12.64 -7.03
CA ALA A 163 0.06 12.84 -7.68
C ALA A 163 -0.04 13.09 -9.19
N GLY A 164 -1.20 12.80 -9.80
CA GLY A 164 -1.40 12.96 -11.23
C GLY A 164 -2.15 11.78 -11.88
N PRO A 165 -1.96 11.54 -13.19
CA PRO A 165 -2.62 10.44 -13.90
C PRO A 165 -2.15 9.07 -13.42
N ALA A 166 -2.74 7.99 -13.96
CA ALA A 166 -2.40 6.60 -13.62
C ALA A 166 -0.89 6.34 -13.64
N GLY A 167 -0.38 5.68 -12.61
CA GLY A 167 1.04 5.42 -12.37
C GLY A 167 1.80 6.57 -11.70
N ALA A 168 1.22 7.78 -11.58
CA ALA A 168 1.89 8.91 -10.92
C ALA A 168 2.08 8.67 -9.41
N GLY A 169 1.14 7.97 -8.76
CA GLY A 169 1.28 7.54 -7.38
C GLY A 169 2.51 6.65 -7.17
N GLN A 170 2.73 5.70 -8.08
CA GLN A 170 3.90 4.82 -8.05
C GLN A 170 5.21 5.60 -8.27
N VAL A 171 5.24 6.53 -9.22
CA VAL A 171 6.43 7.38 -9.47
C VAL A 171 6.77 8.16 -8.20
N ALA A 172 5.80 8.86 -7.60
CA ALA A 172 6.01 9.63 -6.38
C ALA A 172 6.46 8.74 -5.21
N LYS A 173 5.88 7.53 -5.08
CA LYS A 173 6.30 6.55 -4.07
C LYS A 173 7.73 6.07 -4.27
N ILE A 174 8.15 5.81 -5.51
CA ILE A 174 9.53 5.42 -5.84
C ILE A 174 10.50 6.54 -5.50
N CYS A 175 10.19 7.78 -5.85
CA CYS A 175 11.02 8.95 -5.50
C CYS A 175 11.18 9.07 -3.97
N ASN A 176 10.09 8.93 -3.23
CA ASN A 176 10.15 8.93 -1.77
C ASN A 176 11.02 7.80 -1.22
N ASN A 177 10.87 6.59 -1.75
CA ASN A 177 11.65 5.43 -1.28
C ASN A 177 13.13 5.52 -1.67
N MET A 178 13.44 6.09 -2.84
CA MET A 178 14.81 6.40 -3.26
C MET A 178 15.47 7.37 -2.26
N LEU A 179 14.79 8.47 -1.94
CA LEU A 179 15.30 9.43 -0.94
C LEU A 179 15.51 8.76 0.42
N LEU A 180 14.56 7.95 0.89
CA LEU A 180 14.71 7.19 2.13
C LEU A 180 15.95 6.30 2.11
N GLY A 181 16.19 5.58 1.00
CA GLY A 181 17.37 4.73 0.83
C GLY A 181 18.68 5.52 0.89
N ILE A 182 18.74 6.69 0.24
CA ILE A 182 19.91 7.58 0.29
C ILE A 182 20.16 8.07 1.72
N LEU A 183 19.11 8.49 2.42
CA LEU A 183 19.21 8.95 3.80
C LEU A 183 19.68 7.83 4.74
N MET A 184 19.18 6.60 4.56
CA MET A 184 19.63 5.44 5.34
C MET A 184 21.12 5.15 5.11
N ALA A 185 21.56 5.10 3.86
CA ALA A 185 22.94 4.85 3.50
C ALA A 185 23.86 5.93 4.11
N GLY A 186 23.54 7.20 3.86
CA GLY A 186 24.34 8.33 4.39
C GLY A 186 24.37 8.37 5.91
N THR A 187 23.25 8.07 6.58
CA THR A 187 23.21 8.03 8.06
C THR A 187 24.06 6.88 8.60
N SER A 188 23.98 5.70 7.98
CA SER A 188 24.77 4.54 8.40
C SER A 188 26.27 4.79 8.22
N GLU A 189 26.70 5.38 7.11
CA GLU A 189 28.09 5.72 6.87
C GLU A 189 28.59 6.80 7.84
N ALA A 190 27.80 7.84 8.12
CA ALA A 190 28.15 8.88 9.08
C ALA A 190 28.36 8.31 10.50
N LEU A 191 27.49 7.41 10.94
CA LEU A 191 27.63 6.72 12.22
C LEU A 191 28.87 5.82 12.25
N ALA A 192 29.09 5.03 11.18
CA ALA A 192 30.26 4.17 11.06
C ALA A 192 31.58 4.96 11.11
N LEU A 193 31.64 6.10 10.41
CA LEU A 193 32.79 7.01 10.44
C LEU A 193 33.06 7.55 11.86
N GLY A 194 31.99 7.97 12.56
CA GLY A 194 32.11 8.45 13.93
C GLY A 194 32.65 7.39 14.89
N VAL A 195 32.10 6.18 14.82
CA VAL A 195 32.57 5.01 15.62
C VAL A 195 34.01 4.67 15.31
N ALA A 196 34.41 4.67 14.04
CA ALA A 196 35.81 4.42 13.63
C ALA A 196 36.78 5.47 14.17
N ASN A 197 36.30 6.67 14.50
CA ASN A 197 37.07 7.73 15.12
C ASN A 197 36.87 7.85 16.65
N GLY A 198 36.30 6.83 17.29
CA GLY A 198 36.18 6.72 18.75
C GLY A 198 34.97 7.44 19.36
N LEU A 199 34.00 7.89 18.56
CA LEU A 199 32.79 8.48 19.10
C LEU A 199 31.80 7.36 19.56
N ASP A 200 31.10 7.64 20.65
CA ASP A 200 29.98 6.81 21.07
C ASP A 200 28.82 6.96 20.05
N PRO A 201 28.31 5.84 19.48
CA PRO A 201 27.29 5.89 18.46
C PRO A 201 25.98 6.53 18.96
N LYS A 202 25.64 6.37 20.24
CA LYS A 202 24.45 6.98 20.83
C LYS A 202 24.60 8.49 20.92
N VAL A 203 25.74 8.99 21.39
CA VAL A 203 26.03 10.42 21.44
C VAL A 203 26.00 11.03 20.04
N LEU A 204 26.62 10.38 19.07
CA LEU A 204 26.61 10.85 17.68
C LEU A 204 25.19 10.87 17.09
N SER A 205 24.39 9.83 17.32
CA SER A 205 23.00 9.78 16.90
C SER A 205 22.17 10.92 17.51
N ASP A 206 22.34 11.20 18.80
CA ASP A 206 21.67 12.30 19.48
C ASP A 206 22.08 13.68 18.93
N ILE A 207 23.34 13.84 18.56
CA ILE A 207 23.85 15.06 17.90
C ILE A 207 23.18 15.23 16.53
N ILE A 208 23.18 14.18 15.69
CA ILE A 208 22.58 14.22 14.36
C ILE A 208 21.08 14.51 14.46
N ALA A 209 20.37 13.88 15.41
CA ALA A 209 18.94 14.09 15.62
C ALA A 209 18.56 15.54 15.97
N LYS A 210 19.49 16.30 16.56
CA LYS A 210 19.30 17.71 16.96
C LYS A 210 19.98 18.72 16.03
N SER A 211 20.61 18.24 14.97
CA SER A 211 21.37 19.05 14.01
C SER A 211 20.77 18.98 12.61
N SER A 212 21.40 19.63 11.64
CA SER A 212 20.96 19.71 10.25
C SER A 212 20.90 18.36 9.52
N GLY A 213 21.58 17.33 10.02
CA GLY A 213 21.55 15.97 9.49
C GLY A 213 20.31 15.14 9.90
N ARG A 214 19.41 15.72 10.68
CA ARG A 214 18.20 15.05 11.18
C ARG A 214 17.38 14.43 10.04
N ASN A 215 17.06 13.15 10.17
CA ASN A 215 16.20 12.43 9.24
C ASN A 215 15.53 11.21 9.90
N LEU A 216 14.57 10.58 9.20
CA LEU A 216 13.82 9.43 9.73
C LEU A 216 14.66 8.15 9.87
N SER A 217 15.80 8.05 9.19
CA SER A 217 16.65 6.84 9.23
C SER A 217 17.27 6.60 10.61
N LEU A 218 17.43 7.65 11.44
CA LEU A 218 17.91 7.55 12.82
C LEU A 218 17.00 6.69 13.71
N ILE A 219 15.71 6.56 13.37
CA ILE A 219 14.77 5.73 14.13
C ILE A 219 15.03 4.23 13.90
N HIS A 220 15.61 3.88 12.75
CA HIS A 220 15.85 2.49 12.34
C HIS A 220 17.26 1.98 12.68
N ILE A 221 18.16 2.86 13.08
CA ILE A 221 19.57 2.58 13.40
C ILE A 221 19.79 2.67 14.91
#